data_27601b5f565c24c6aa5bb2d353dfa3de
#
_entry.id   27601b5f565c24c6aa5bb2d353dfa3de
#
_cell.length_a   1.000
_cell.length_b   1.000
_cell.length_c   1.000
_cell.angle_alpha   90.00
_cell.angle_beta   90.00
_cell.angle_gamma   90.00
#
_symmetry.space_group_name_H-M   'P 1'
#
loop_
_entity.id
_entity.type
_entity.pdbx_description
1 polymer ?
#
loop_
_entity_poly.entity_id
_entity_poly.type
_entity_poly.pdbx_seq_one_letter_code
_entity_poly.pdbx_strand_id
1 'polypeptide(L)'
;MFTAHNINSQAAVLVDSRTGQVLTAKNAEQRLPIASTSKLLTIYLVELAIKNGDISANQKVKIDQATATLSNTALLASVPVKVGEILTVRELEEQALVASSNAAAYQLAVVVAGSHSRFVDMMNAQLSKWGIKNAGFSTSSGLMNSDLAAAANPKAASSAENSLSARELALVAKKTITAFPKLLEITKQARIVTPSKNGNVTVKNTNMLLTNGRGYQFEGLKTGSSPTNGETLVGLTTLAGRRVITVVIGNSLSTDGIFDDTITMLNEAKSKVQVATLAAGTRVRSTVVKYAPQTTKYPLVTKGAATLFVQKSGATHLTVATKRQFKLVAPLKQGHLVATESVRVAGNQKLSDSIDQATMPKVKLVTKHAIAEVALPVRWYRNVMEWISAHL
;
A
#
# COMPACT_ATOMS: atom_id res chain seq x y z
N MET A 1 -14.40 -1.34 -9.53
CA MET A 1 -13.37 -2.38 -9.73
C MET A 1 -13.70 -3.14 -10.99
N PHE A 2 -12.75 -3.29 -11.88
CA PHE A 2 -12.87 -4.11 -13.07
C PHE A 2 -12.15 -5.44 -12.80
N THR A 3 -12.52 -6.49 -13.53
CA THR A 3 -11.76 -7.74 -13.49
C THR A 3 -10.69 -7.67 -14.58
N ALA A 4 -9.44 -7.98 -14.23
CA ALA A 4 -8.37 -8.11 -15.22
C ALA A 4 -8.50 -9.46 -15.93
N HIS A 5 -9.17 -9.46 -17.09
CA HIS A 5 -9.47 -10.70 -17.81
C HIS A 5 -8.33 -11.19 -18.71
N ASN A 6 -7.53 -10.26 -19.25
CA ASN A 6 -6.56 -10.55 -20.31
C ASN A 6 -5.11 -10.63 -19.80
N ILE A 7 -4.90 -11.19 -18.60
CA ILE A 7 -3.58 -11.43 -18.03
C ILE A 7 -3.41 -12.91 -17.67
N ASN A 8 -2.19 -13.40 -17.81
CA ASN A 8 -1.84 -14.80 -17.52
C ASN A 8 -1.54 -15.05 -16.04
N SER A 9 -1.06 -14.04 -15.31
CA SER A 9 -0.79 -14.15 -13.87
C SER A 9 -1.99 -14.69 -13.10
N GLN A 10 -1.73 -15.54 -12.11
CA GLN A 10 -2.77 -16.22 -11.32
C GLN A 10 -3.58 -15.23 -10.47
N ALA A 11 -2.91 -14.23 -9.88
CA ALA A 11 -3.54 -13.18 -9.11
C ALA A 11 -2.97 -11.81 -9.46
N ALA A 12 -3.81 -10.77 -9.38
CA ALA A 12 -3.38 -9.40 -9.63
C ALA A 12 -4.26 -8.36 -8.95
N VAL A 13 -3.68 -7.18 -8.68
CA VAL A 13 -4.43 -6.00 -8.25
C VAL A 13 -3.74 -4.72 -8.73
N LEU A 14 -4.53 -3.72 -9.09
CA LEU A 14 -4.11 -2.34 -9.35
C LEU A 14 -4.79 -1.43 -8.34
N VAL A 15 -4.01 -0.65 -7.60
CA VAL A 15 -4.54 0.23 -6.56
C VAL A 15 -3.96 1.64 -6.64
N ASP A 16 -4.76 2.62 -6.26
CA ASP A 16 -4.27 3.97 -5.99
C ASP A 16 -3.34 3.96 -4.75
N SER A 17 -2.10 4.38 -4.92
CA SER A 17 -1.08 4.30 -3.86
C SER A 17 -1.40 5.15 -2.63
N ARG A 18 -2.13 6.25 -2.81
CA ARG A 18 -2.49 7.17 -1.73
C ARG A 18 -3.69 6.67 -0.92
N THR A 19 -4.78 6.32 -1.61
CA THR A 19 -6.05 5.97 -0.97
C THR A 19 -6.22 4.47 -0.75
N GLY A 20 -5.42 3.63 -1.41
CA GLY A 20 -5.61 2.20 -1.43
C GLY A 20 -6.82 1.74 -2.25
N GLN A 21 -7.48 2.67 -2.96
CA GLN A 21 -8.64 2.36 -3.81
C GLN A 21 -8.29 1.29 -4.83
N VAL A 22 -9.09 0.24 -4.92
CA VAL A 22 -8.90 -0.85 -5.87
C VAL A 22 -9.52 -0.47 -7.20
N LEU A 23 -8.72 -0.45 -8.27
CA LEU A 23 -9.16 -0.14 -9.63
C LEU A 23 -9.53 -1.41 -10.39
N THR A 24 -8.66 -2.40 -10.38
CA THR A 24 -8.90 -3.71 -10.99
C THR A 24 -8.30 -4.82 -10.15
N ALA A 25 -8.83 -6.03 -10.26
CA ALA A 25 -8.37 -7.20 -9.55
C ALA A 25 -8.68 -8.50 -10.31
N LYS A 26 -7.82 -9.50 -10.11
CA LYS A 26 -8.00 -10.91 -10.50
C LYS A 26 -7.55 -11.77 -9.33
N ASN A 27 -8.41 -12.63 -8.80
CA ASN A 27 -8.10 -13.56 -7.69
C ASN A 27 -7.31 -12.89 -6.54
N ALA A 28 -7.59 -11.60 -6.26
CA ALA A 28 -6.73 -10.76 -5.45
C ALA A 28 -6.67 -11.15 -3.96
N GLU A 29 -7.54 -12.01 -3.50
CA GLU A 29 -7.57 -12.56 -2.14
C GLU A 29 -6.83 -13.91 -2.03
N GLN A 30 -6.49 -14.55 -3.15
CA GLN A 30 -5.78 -15.83 -3.16
C GLN A 30 -4.33 -15.61 -2.70
N ARG A 31 -3.91 -16.31 -1.66
CA ARG A 31 -2.51 -16.31 -1.22
C ARG A 31 -1.68 -17.24 -2.08
N LEU A 32 -0.57 -16.73 -2.54
CA LEU A 32 0.37 -17.41 -3.41
C LEU A 32 1.80 -17.10 -2.95
N PRO A 33 2.80 -17.94 -3.22
CA PRO A 33 4.20 -17.61 -3.01
C PRO A 33 4.58 -16.30 -3.71
N ILE A 34 5.19 -15.39 -2.95
CA ILE A 34 5.55 -14.04 -3.42
C ILE A 34 7.05 -13.82 -3.62
N ALA A 35 7.84 -14.83 -3.30
CA ALA A 35 9.28 -14.83 -3.46
C ALA A 35 9.97 -13.54 -2.97
N SER A 36 10.94 -13.04 -3.73
CA SER A 36 11.75 -11.86 -3.39
C SER A 36 10.99 -10.55 -3.23
N THR A 37 9.69 -10.48 -3.57
CA THR A 37 8.88 -9.30 -3.22
C THR A 37 8.69 -9.17 -1.70
N SER A 38 8.93 -10.23 -0.92
CA SER A 38 9.03 -10.25 0.54
C SER A 38 10.04 -9.24 1.08
N LYS A 39 11.09 -8.92 0.31
CA LYS A 39 12.12 -7.94 0.68
C LYS A 39 11.56 -6.53 0.88
N LEU A 40 10.37 -6.20 0.35
CA LEU A 40 9.70 -4.94 0.66
C LEU A 40 9.39 -4.81 2.16
N LEU A 41 8.96 -5.90 2.80
CA LEU A 41 8.74 -5.90 4.25
C LEU A 41 10.06 -5.92 5.03
N THR A 42 11.06 -6.63 4.54
CA THR A 42 12.41 -6.63 5.13
C THR A 42 12.96 -5.20 5.17
N ILE A 43 12.94 -4.49 4.06
CA ILE A 43 13.43 -3.12 3.98
C ILE A 43 12.56 -2.16 4.81
N TYR A 44 11.23 -2.37 4.88
CA TYR A 44 10.38 -1.63 5.80
C TYR A 44 10.87 -1.72 7.25
N LEU A 45 11.22 -2.92 7.72
CA LEU A 45 11.71 -3.13 9.10
C LEU A 45 13.12 -2.56 9.31
N VAL A 46 13.99 -2.63 8.31
CA VAL A 46 15.32 -1.99 8.34
C VAL A 46 15.18 -0.47 8.47
N GLU A 47 14.39 0.15 7.61
CA GLU A 47 14.15 1.59 7.66
C GLU A 47 13.41 2.02 8.93
N LEU A 48 12.57 1.14 9.50
CA LEU A 48 11.95 1.39 10.80
C LEU A 48 12.99 1.40 11.91
N ALA A 49 13.95 0.47 11.91
CA ALA A 49 15.06 0.43 12.85
C ALA A 49 15.98 1.66 12.69
N ILE A 50 16.25 2.09 11.45
CA ILE A 50 16.99 3.35 11.19
C ILE A 50 16.22 4.55 11.74
N LYS A 51 14.92 4.64 11.48
CA LYS A 51 14.07 5.74 11.97
C LYS A 51 14.01 5.80 13.50
N ASN A 52 14.02 4.66 14.16
CA ASN A 52 14.02 4.57 15.64
C ASN A 52 15.39 4.88 16.25
N GLY A 53 16.47 4.88 15.46
CA GLY A 53 17.84 5.06 15.95
C GLY A 53 18.49 3.77 16.47
N ASP A 54 17.86 2.61 16.22
CA ASP A 54 18.41 1.30 16.63
C ASP A 54 19.66 0.94 15.81
N ILE A 55 19.69 1.34 14.53
CA ILE A 55 20.81 1.21 13.59
C ILE A 55 20.93 2.49 12.75
N SER A 56 22.02 2.60 11.97
CA SER A 56 22.25 3.72 11.05
C SER A 56 22.45 3.23 9.62
N ALA A 57 21.94 3.98 8.63
CA ALA A 57 22.17 3.69 7.22
C ALA A 57 23.65 3.57 6.84
N ASN A 58 24.52 4.36 7.49
CA ASN A 58 25.97 4.35 7.29
C ASN A 58 26.70 3.39 8.24
N GLN A 59 25.98 2.64 9.08
CA GLN A 59 26.57 1.64 9.97
C GLN A 59 27.31 0.60 9.15
N LYS A 60 28.58 0.39 9.51
CA LYS A 60 29.43 -0.64 8.92
C LYS A 60 29.04 -2.02 9.46
N VAL A 61 28.80 -2.92 8.55
CA VAL A 61 28.39 -4.31 8.79
C VAL A 61 29.51 -5.22 8.30
N LYS A 62 30.04 -6.05 9.18
CA LYS A 62 31.00 -7.09 8.84
C LYS A 62 30.22 -8.32 8.37
N ILE A 63 30.46 -8.75 7.13
CA ILE A 63 29.80 -9.92 6.54
C ILE A 63 30.18 -11.20 7.28
N ASP A 64 29.17 -11.92 7.73
CA ASP A 64 29.34 -13.21 8.41
C ASP A 64 29.50 -14.38 7.44
N GLN A 65 29.84 -15.56 7.96
CA GLN A 65 30.05 -16.79 7.19
C GLN A 65 28.78 -17.23 6.45
N ALA A 66 27.61 -17.15 7.11
CA ALA A 66 26.32 -17.56 6.53
C ALA A 66 25.95 -16.69 5.34
N THR A 67 26.09 -15.37 5.47
CA THR A 67 25.86 -14.39 4.40
C THR A 67 26.81 -14.62 3.22
N ALA A 68 28.11 -14.81 3.48
CA ALA A 68 29.07 -15.06 2.44
C ALA A 68 28.77 -16.37 1.70
N THR A 69 28.42 -17.44 2.42
CA THR A 69 28.02 -18.71 1.81
C THR A 69 26.78 -18.54 0.94
N LEU A 70 25.73 -17.91 1.46
CA LEU A 70 24.50 -17.68 0.73
C LEU A 70 24.75 -16.83 -0.53
N SER A 71 25.63 -15.80 -0.45
CA SER A 71 25.96 -14.92 -1.58
C SER A 71 26.67 -15.63 -2.74
N ASN A 72 27.35 -16.73 -2.45
CA ASN A 72 28.11 -17.51 -3.44
C ASN A 72 27.40 -18.81 -3.85
N THR A 73 26.16 -19.05 -3.34
CA THR A 73 25.35 -20.22 -3.74
C THR A 73 24.85 -20.04 -5.17
N ALA A 74 25.13 -21.01 -6.02
CA ALA A 74 24.71 -20.98 -7.41
C ALA A 74 23.20 -20.89 -7.54
N LEU A 75 22.72 -20.22 -8.60
CA LEU A 75 21.30 -20.03 -8.94
C LEU A 75 20.50 -19.14 -7.98
N LEU A 76 21.05 -18.72 -6.84
CA LEU A 76 20.38 -17.77 -5.94
C LEU A 76 20.80 -16.34 -6.29
N ALA A 77 19.81 -15.45 -6.48
CA ALA A 77 20.05 -14.05 -6.73
C ALA A 77 20.81 -13.42 -5.54
N SER A 78 22.06 -13.02 -5.76
CA SER A 78 22.89 -12.33 -4.77
C SER A 78 24.05 -11.58 -5.44
N VAL A 79 24.59 -10.57 -4.74
CA VAL A 79 25.89 -10.00 -5.04
C VAL A 79 26.92 -10.77 -4.23
N PRO A 80 27.91 -11.42 -4.86
CA PRO A 80 28.91 -12.22 -4.14
C PRO A 80 29.77 -11.37 -3.21
N VAL A 81 29.88 -11.77 -1.93
CA VAL A 81 30.69 -11.10 -0.91
C VAL A 81 31.59 -12.10 -0.18
N LYS A 82 32.65 -11.62 0.50
CA LYS A 82 33.57 -12.43 1.30
C LYS A 82 33.23 -12.30 2.79
N VAL A 83 33.61 -13.34 3.55
CA VAL A 83 33.60 -13.27 5.01
C VAL A 83 34.52 -12.13 5.47
N GLY A 84 34.04 -11.32 6.40
CA GLY A 84 34.79 -10.20 6.95
C GLY A 84 34.78 -8.94 6.07
N GLU A 85 34.22 -8.97 4.87
CA GLU A 85 34.01 -7.78 4.04
C GLU A 85 33.12 -6.77 4.79
N ILE A 86 33.39 -5.48 4.60
CA ILE A 86 32.63 -4.43 5.28
C ILE A 86 31.72 -3.73 4.27
N LEU A 87 30.43 -3.80 4.49
CA LEU A 87 29.42 -3.04 3.78
C LEU A 87 28.63 -2.16 4.74
N THR A 88 28.05 -1.09 4.24
CA THR A 88 27.09 -0.29 5.02
C THR A 88 25.70 -0.91 4.95
N VAL A 89 24.85 -0.58 5.90
CA VAL A 89 23.39 -0.96 5.86
C VAL A 89 22.78 -0.48 4.55
N ARG A 90 23.11 0.73 4.09
CA ARG A 90 22.59 1.29 2.82
C ARG A 90 23.03 0.48 1.59
N GLU A 91 24.27 0.07 1.50
CA GLU A 91 24.74 -0.78 0.40
C GLU A 91 24.05 -2.14 0.39
N LEU A 92 23.77 -2.71 1.55
CA LEU A 92 22.99 -3.95 1.67
C LEU A 92 21.52 -3.73 1.24
N GLU A 93 20.89 -2.59 1.58
CA GLU A 93 19.53 -2.26 1.10
C GLU A 93 19.48 -2.11 -0.43
N GLU A 94 20.47 -1.42 -1.01
CA GLU A 94 20.60 -1.27 -2.45
C GLU A 94 20.77 -2.63 -3.14
N GLN A 95 21.63 -3.50 -2.63
CA GLN A 95 21.79 -4.86 -3.14
C GLN A 95 20.49 -5.67 -3.03
N ALA A 96 19.78 -5.59 -1.91
CA ALA A 96 18.52 -6.31 -1.69
C ALA A 96 17.40 -5.85 -2.63
N LEU A 97 17.29 -4.54 -2.87
CA LEU A 97 16.22 -3.96 -3.70
C LEU A 97 16.52 -4.04 -5.19
N VAL A 98 17.73 -3.69 -5.63
CA VAL A 98 18.10 -3.58 -7.04
C VAL A 98 18.53 -4.93 -7.61
N ALA A 99 19.53 -5.55 -7.00
CA ALA A 99 20.05 -6.87 -7.42
C ALA A 99 19.22 -8.05 -6.90
N SER A 100 18.19 -7.77 -6.07
CA SER A 100 17.42 -8.82 -5.40
C SER A 100 18.26 -9.72 -4.48
N SER A 101 19.42 -9.25 -3.97
CA SER A 101 20.36 -10.06 -3.18
C SER A 101 19.70 -10.69 -1.97
N ASN A 102 19.68 -12.03 -1.94
CA ASN A 102 19.14 -12.81 -0.81
C ASN A 102 20.08 -12.72 0.39
N ALA A 103 21.38 -12.74 0.15
CA ALA A 103 22.41 -12.60 1.18
C ALA A 103 22.35 -11.24 1.87
N ALA A 104 22.14 -10.15 1.10
CA ALA A 104 21.98 -8.82 1.67
C ALA A 104 20.72 -8.73 2.56
N ALA A 105 19.59 -9.30 2.12
CA ALA A 105 18.36 -9.35 2.91
C ALA A 105 18.53 -10.18 4.19
N TYR A 106 19.28 -11.28 4.13
CA TYR A 106 19.64 -12.09 5.29
C TYR A 106 20.52 -11.32 6.27
N GLN A 107 21.61 -10.68 5.79
CA GLN A 107 22.52 -9.91 6.64
C GLN A 107 21.81 -8.74 7.32
N LEU A 108 20.94 -8.02 6.61
CA LEU A 108 20.11 -6.95 7.18
C LEU A 108 19.20 -7.48 8.30
N ALA A 109 18.61 -8.65 8.14
CA ALA A 109 17.80 -9.28 9.15
C ALA A 109 18.61 -9.59 10.43
N VAL A 110 19.83 -10.10 10.27
CA VAL A 110 20.73 -10.33 11.39
C VAL A 110 21.14 -9.04 12.08
N VAL A 111 21.46 -7.99 11.32
CA VAL A 111 21.81 -6.66 11.87
C VAL A 111 20.70 -6.07 12.72
N VAL A 112 19.45 -6.15 12.25
CA VAL A 112 18.29 -5.54 12.95
C VAL A 112 17.87 -6.35 14.17
N ALA A 113 17.86 -7.68 14.10
CA ALA A 113 17.25 -8.51 15.13
C ALA A 113 18.23 -9.41 15.88
N GLY A 114 19.52 -9.38 15.55
CA GLY A 114 20.54 -10.27 16.11
C GLY A 114 20.47 -11.71 15.59
N SER A 115 19.36 -12.12 14.95
CA SER A 115 19.24 -13.42 14.28
C SER A 115 18.15 -13.40 13.22
N HIS A 116 18.30 -14.23 12.17
CA HIS A 116 17.32 -14.36 11.09
C HIS A 116 15.94 -14.79 11.61
N SER A 117 15.89 -15.78 12.51
CA SER A 117 14.62 -16.28 13.07
C SER A 117 13.85 -15.19 13.84
N ARG A 118 14.55 -14.38 14.66
CA ARG A 118 13.91 -13.24 15.34
C ARG A 118 13.40 -12.19 14.38
N PHE A 119 14.13 -11.94 13.31
CA PHE A 119 13.67 -11.00 12.28
C PHE A 119 12.41 -11.50 11.59
N VAL A 120 12.32 -12.78 11.28
CA VAL A 120 11.11 -13.40 10.72
C VAL A 120 9.92 -13.27 11.69
N ASP A 121 10.14 -13.44 12.99
CA ASP A 121 9.11 -13.18 14.00
C ASP A 121 8.63 -11.71 13.94
N MET A 122 9.57 -10.74 13.78
CA MET A 122 9.22 -9.33 13.59
C MET A 122 8.42 -9.08 12.30
N MET A 123 8.77 -9.76 11.19
CA MET A 123 8.01 -9.67 9.94
C MET A 123 6.55 -10.13 10.15
N ASN A 124 6.34 -11.29 10.76
CA ASN A 124 5.01 -11.83 11.03
C ASN A 124 4.22 -10.95 12.00
N ALA A 125 4.87 -10.40 13.02
CA ALA A 125 4.25 -9.45 13.95
C ALA A 125 3.83 -8.15 13.23
N GLN A 126 4.65 -7.65 12.31
CA GLN A 126 4.33 -6.44 11.54
C GLN A 126 3.17 -6.67 10.58
N LEU A 127 3.10 -7.82 9.91
CA LEU A 127 1.96 -8.20 9.07
C LEU A 127 0.66 -8.25 9.89
N SER A 128 0.71 -8.87 11.07
CA SER A 128 -0.43 -8.92 11.99
C SER A 128 -0.89 -7.53 12.42
N LYS A 129 0.02 -6.59 12.72
CA LYS A 129 -0.31 -5.18 13.01
C LYS A 129 -1.02 -4.48 11.86
N TRP A 130 -0.76 -4.88 10.63
CA TRP A 130 -1.45 -4.36 9.44
C TRP A 130 -2.76 -5.10 9.12
N GLY A 131 -3.15 -6.05 9.96
CA GLY A 131 -4.37 -6.85 9.77
C GLY A 131 -4.20 -8.07 8.87
N ILE A 132 -2.97 -8.36 8.42
CA ILE A 132 -2.63 -9.54 7.64
C ILE A 132 -2.32 -10.68 8.61
N LYS A 133 -3.33 -11.51 8.88
CA LYS A 133 -3.22 -12.62 9.83
C LYS A 133 -2.75 -13.89 9.14
N ASN A 134 -2.01 -14.74 9.88
CA ASN A 134 -1.57 -16.08 9.42
C ASN A 134 -0.81 -16.04 8.08
N ALA A 135 0.03 -15.01 7.89
CA ALA A 135 0.86 -14.91 6.68
C ALA A 135 1.96 -15.98 6.62
N GLY A 136 2.47 -16.38 7.79
CA GLY A 136 3.40 -17.51 7.91
C GLY A 136 4.73 -17.28 7.21
N PHE A 137 5.29 -16.06 7.23
CA PHE A 137 6.61 -15.82 6.64
C PHE A 137 7.67 -16.68 7.32
N SER A 138 8.55 -17.25 6.52
CA SER A 138 9.62 -18.16 6.92
C SER A 138 11.02 -17.57 6.74
N THR A 139 11.18 -16.63 5.77
CA THR A 139 12.49 -16.05 5.44
C THR A 139 12.43 -14.55 5.20
N SER A 140 13.54 -13.85 5.45
CA SER A 140 13.66 -12.41 5.17
C SER A 140 13.79 -12.10 3.68
N SER A 141 14.23 -13.05 2.88
CA SER A 141 14.50 -12.86 1.45
C SER A 141 13.33 -13.27 0.54
N GLY A 142 12.44 -14.13 1.03
CA GLY A 142 11.40 -14.79 0.23
C GLY A 142 11.87 -16.06 -0.50
N LEU A 143 13.08 -16.55 -0.20
CA LEU A 143 13.49 -17.87 -0.61
C LEU A 143 12.66 -18.95 0.11
N MET A 144 12.60 -20.15 -0.46
CA MET A 144 12.17 -21.34 0.27
C MET A 144 13.12 -21.55 1.46
N ASN A 145 12.57 -21.99 2.60
CA ASN A 145 13.38 -22.08 3.83
C ASN A 145 14.60 -23.00 3.68
N SER A 146 14.48 -24.10 2.94
CA SER A 146 15.60 -25.01 2.65
C SER A 146 16.75 -24.37 1.89
N ASP A 147 16.47 -23.37 1.04
CA ASP A 147 17.50 -22.69 0.23
C ASP A 147 18.49 -21.87 1.07
N LEU A 148 18.14 -21.58 2.30
CA LEU A 148 19.02 -20.92 3.26
C LEU A 148 20.03 -21.90 3.91
N ALA A 149 19.93 -23.19 3.66
CA ALA A 149 20.82 -24.24 4.19
C ALA A 149 21.01 -24.10 5.72
N ALA A 150 22.25 -23.91 6.20
CA ALA A 150 22.55 -23.73 7.62
C ALA A 150 21.92 -22.44 8.25
N ALA A 151 21.53 -21.50 7.41
CA ALA A 151 20.86 -20.25 7.85
C ALA A 151 19.33 -20.36 7.86
N ALA A 152 18.76 -21.54 7.57
CA ALA A 152 17.32 -21.77 7.55
C ALA A 152 16.68 -21.44 8.91
N ASN A 153 15.44 -20.98 8.86
CA ASN A 153 14.65 -20.73 10.08
C ASN A 153 14.20 -22.07 10.69
N PRO A 154 14.68 -22.44 11.88
CA PRO A 154 14.35 -23.73 12.50
C PRO A 154 12.89 -23.85 12.93
N LYS A 155 12.15 -22.75 12.95
CA LYS A 155 10.72 -22.72 13.30
C LYS A 155 9.79 -22.96 12.11
N ALA A 156 10.33 -23.02 10.89
CA ALA A 156 9.56 -23.18 9.65
C ALA A 156 9.87 -24.53 8.96
N ALA A 157 8.89 -25.08 8.25
CA ALA A 157 9.13 -26.24 7.42
C ALA A 157 10.18 -25.94 6.33
N SER A 158 10.94 -26.93 5.89
CA SER A 158 11.96 -26.77 4.85
C SER A 158 11.36 -26.27 3.53
N SER A 159 10.16 -26.73 3.16
CA SER A 159 9.41 -26.30 1.96
C SER A 159 8.63 -25.00 2.13
N ALA A 160 8.72 -24.32 3.27
CA ALA A 160 7.96 -23.10 3.51
C ALA A 160 8.42 -21.95 2.61
N GLU A 161 7.49 -21.30 1.94
CA GLU A 161 7.66 -20.07 1.18
C GLU A 161 6.77 -18.95 1.76
N ASN A 162 7.24 -17.72 1.69
CA ASN A 162 6.43 -16.55 2.07
C ASN A 162 5.27 -16.37 1.10
N SER A 163 4.05 -16.35 1.60
CA SER A 163 2.85 -16.23 0.78
C SER A 163 1.96 -15.09 1.24
N LEU A 164 1.48 -14.29 0.28
CA LEU A 164 0.48 -13.23 0.44
C LEU A 164 -0.49 -13.25 -0.73
N SER A 165 -1.65 -12.66 -0.51
CA SER A 165 -2.54 -12.29 -1.62
C SER A 165 -2.06 -11.02 -2.32
N ALA A 166 -2.53 -10.77 -3.54
CA ALA A 166 -2.17 -9.55 -4.27
C ALA A 166 -2.58 -8.29 -3.51
N ARG A 167 -3.72 -8.31 -2.80
CA ARG A 167 -4.17 -7.17 -1.95
C ARG A 167 -3.25 -6.98 -0.74
N GLU A 168 -2.88 -8.05 -0.08
CA GLU A 168 -1.98 -8.00 1.07
C GLU A 168 -0.59 -7.49 0.66
N LEU A 169 -0.06 -7.97 -0.47
CA LEU A 169 1.23 -7.51 -1.00
C LEU A 169 1.17 -6.03 -1.44
N ALA A 170 0.06 -5.60 -2.05
CA ALA A 170 -0.15 -4.18 -2.36
C ALA A 170 -0.23 -3.31 -1.09
N LEU A 171 -0.81 -3.84 0.00
CA LEU A 171 -0.83 -3.15 1.30
C LEU A 171 0.58 -3.02 1.87
N VAL A 172 1.40 -4.07 1.83
CA VAL A 172 2.81 -4.03 2.23
C VAL A 172 3.56 -2.96 1.45
N ALA A 173 3.44 -2.97 0.12
CA ALA A 173 4.07 -1.96 -0.75
C ALA A 173 3.61 -0.54 -0.39
N LYS A 174 2.31 -0.31 -0.25
CA LYS A 174 1.73 0.99 0.11
C LYS A 174 2.26 1.47 1.47
N LYS A 175 2.27 0.62 2.50
CA LYS A 175 2.80 0.98 3.84
C LYS A 175 4.28 1.33 3.76
N THR A 176 5.07 0.59 2.99
CA THR A 176 6.51 0.82 2.81
C THR A 176 6.79 2.17 2.17
N ILE A 177 6.22 2.46 1.01
CA ILE A 177 6.47 3.73 0.31
C ILE A 177 5.85 4.95 1.01
N THR A 178 4.79 4.75 1.80
CA THR A 178 4.17 5.83 2.58
C THR A 178 5.02 6.18 3.79
N ALA A 179 5.56 5.19 4.50
CA ALA A 179 6.40 5.40 5.67
C ALA A 179 7.81 5.91 5.30
N PHE A 180 8.35 5.41 4.19
CA PHE A 180 9.73 5.62 3.77
C PHE A 180 9.82 6.01 2.27
N PRO A 181 9.32 7.19 1.88
CA PRO A 181 9.27 7.60 0.46
C PRO A 181 10.65 7.74 -0.18
N LYS A 182 11.72 7.95 0.60
CA LYS A 182 13.10 8.01 0.11
C LYS A 182 13.59 6.68 -0.49
N LEU A 183 12.96 5.55 -0.17
CA LEU A 183 13.27 4.26 -0.80
C LEU A 183 13.08 4.28 -2.32
N LEU A 184 12.23 5.17 -2.83
CA LEU A 184 12.04 5.33 -4.27
C LEU A 184 13.31 5.81 -4.98
N GLU A 185 14.24 6.48 -4.27
CA GLU A 185 15.54 6.86 -4.84
C GLU A 185 16.41 5.62 -5.14
N ILE A 186 16.20 4.52 -4.41
CA ILE A 186 16.88 3.24 -4.67
C ILE A 186 16.10 2.45 -5.74
N THR A 187 14.80 2.24 -5.54
CA THR A 187 14.02 1.33 -6.39
C THR A 187 13.85 1.78 -7.83
N LYS A 188 13.94 3.11 -8.10
CA LYS A 188 13.89 3.66 -9.46
C LYS A 188 15.20 3.53 -10.25
N GLN A 189 16.31 3.11 -9.59
CA GLN A 189 17.60 2.96 -10.27
C GLN A 189 17.59 1.70 -11.16
N ALA A 190 17.84 1.88 -12.45
CA ALA A 190 17.94 0.77 -13.40
C ALA A 190 19.22 -0.05 -13.19
N ARG A 191 20.23 0.52 -12.54
CA ARG A 191 21.51 -0.12 -12.18
C ARG A 191 22.13 0.61 -11.00
N ILE A 192 22.94 -0.11 -10.23
CA ILE A 192 23.80 0.44 -9.17
C ILE A 192 25.22 -0.07 -9.33
N VAL A 193 26.18 0.68 -8.79
CA VAL A 193 27.54 0.21 -8.55
C VAL A 193 27.65 -0.13 -7.07
N THR A 194 28.05 -1.34 -6.74
CA THR A 194 28.04 -1.83 -5.36
C THR A 194 29.28 -2.68 -5.08
N PRO A 195 29.76 -2.74 -3.81
CA PRO A 195 30.86 -3.60 -3.44
C PRO A 195 30.52 -5.09 -3.66
N SER A 196 31.53 -5.86 -4.05
CA SER A 196 31.47 -7.29 -4.26
C SER A 196 32.83 -7.90 -3.91
N LYS A 197 32.89 -9.22 -3.73
CA LYS A 197 34.11 -9.96 -3.36
C LYS A 197 35.36 -9.69 -4.24
N ASN A 198 35.18 -9.16 -5.45
CA ASN A 198 36.24 -8.85 -6.40
C ASN A 198 36.34 -7.35 -6.71
N GLY A 199 35.90 -6.48 -5.82
CA GLY A 199 35.78 -5.04 -6.02
C GLY A 199 34.39 -4.61 -6.44
N ASN A 200 34.20 -3.37 -6.85
CA ASN A 200 32.89 -2.86 -7.22
C ASN A 200 32.38 -3.49 -8.52
N VAL A 201 31.10 -3.84 -8.53
CA VAL A 201 30.40 -4.36 -9.71
C VAL A 201 29.17 -3.51 -10.05
N THR A 202 28.87 -3.42 -11.34
CA THR A 202 27.59 -2.83 -11.78
C THR A 202 26.55 -3.93 -11.86
N VAL A 203 25.48 -3.81 -11.08
CA VAL A 203 24.33 -4.72 -11.13
C VAL A 203 23.11 -4.02 -11.70
N LYS A 204 22.33 -4.74 -12.50
CA LYS A 204 21.08 -4.24 -13.10
C LYS A 204 19.91 -4.51 -12.16
N ASN A 205 18.95 -3.61 -12.19
CA ASN A 205 17.66 -3.85 -11.53
C ASN A 205 16.91 -4.96 -12.27
N THR A 206 16.29 -5.85 -11.50
CA THR A 206 15.48 -6.95 -12.04
C THR A 206 14.16 -6.49 -12.65
N ASN A 207 13.73 -5.26 -12.37
CA ASN A 207 12.53 -4.65 -12.96
C ASN A 207 12.85 -3.98 -14.30
N MET A 208 12.62 -4.69 -15.39
CA MET A 208 12.88 -4.18 -16.75
C MET A 208 11.99 -2.99 -17.15
N LEU A 209 10.84 -2.78 -16.48
CA LEU A 209 9.98 -1.61 -16.75
C LEU A 209 10.59 -0.27 -16.35
N LEU A 210 11.69 -0.27 -15.61
CA LEU A 210 12.48 0.95 -15.33
C LEU A 210 13.18 1.52 -16.57
N THR A 211 13.53 0.67 -17.53
CA THR A 211 14.20 1.06 -18.77
C THR A 211 13.30 0.97 -20.01
N ASN A 212 12.33 0.08 -19.98
CA ASN A 212 11.35 -0.11 -21.03
C ASN A 212 9.92 -0.15 -20.46
N GLY A 213 9.45 0.98 -19.99
CA GLY A 213 8.14 1.12 -19.35
C GLY A 213 6.95 1.08 -20.31
N ARG A 214 7.17 0.90 -21.63
CA ARG A 214 6.12 0.73 -22.66
C ARG A 214 5.02 1.83 -22.58
N GLY A 215 5.45 3.09 -22.42
CA GLY A 215 4.57 4.25 -22.32
C GLY A 215 4.20 4.65 -20.87
N TYR A 216 4.74 3.96 -19.87
CA TYR A 216 4.64 4.32 -18.45
C TYR A 216 6.03 4.57 -17.86
N GLN A 217 6.11 5.48 -16.88
CA GLN A 217 7.32 5.71 -16.10
C GLN A 217 7.21 4.98 -14.77
N PHE A 218 8.05 3.97 -14.55
CA PHE A 218 8.06 3.20 -13.31
C PHE A 218 9.10 3.75 -12.32
N GLU A 219 8.76 3.69 -11.03
CA GLU A 219 9.60 4.08 -9.90
C GLU A 219 10.06 2.87 -9.06
N GLY A 220 9.89 1.69 -9.56
CA GLY A 220 10.21 0.43 -8.91
C GLY A 220 8.98 -0.49 -8.96
N LEU A 221 8.75 -1.38 -7.97
CA LEU A 221 9.40 -1.54 -6.67
C LEU A 221 10.27 -2.80 -6.61
N LYS A 222 9.68 -4.01 -6.85
CA LYS A 222 10.38 -5.28 -6.66
C LYS A 222 9.79 -6.41 -7.50
N THR A 223 10.67 -7.25 -8.08
CA THR A 223 10.32 -8.53 -8.71
C THR A 223 10.57 -9.69 -7.74
N GLY A 224 9.96 -10.83 -8.02
CA GLY A 224 10.21 -12.09 -7.34
C GLY A 224 10.07 -13.25 -8.31
N SER A 225 10.85 -14.32 -8.09
CA SER A 225 10.76 -15.58 -8.82
C SER A 225 10.64 -16.72 -7.82
N SER A 226 9.60 -17.53 -7.92
CA SER A 226 9.35 -18.71 -7.11
C SER A 226 9.38 -19.94 -8.00
N PRO A 227 10.11 -21.01 -7.60
CA PRO A 227 10.11 -22.25 -8.35
C PRO A 227 8.74 -22.94 -8.38
N THR A 228 7.88 -22.68 -7.39
CA THR A 228 6.57 -23.31 -7.27
C THR A 228 5.43 -22.48 -7.90
N ASN A 229 5.63 -21.15 -8.06
CA ASN A 229 4.55 -20.26 -8.48
C ASN A 229 4.92 -19.33 -9.65
N GLY A 230 6.17 -19.35 -10.13
CA GLY A 230 6.62 -18.47 -11.22
C GLY A 230 6.91 -17.03 -10.77
N GLU A 231 6.79 -16.09 -11.71
CA GLU A 231 7.25 -14.73 -11.55
C GLU A 231 6.19 -13.84 -10.87
N THR A 232 6.66 -12.83 -10.14
CA THR A 232 5.85 -11.85 -9.40
C THR A 232 6.44 -10.45 -9.58
N LEU A 233 5.59 -9.43 -9.75
CA LEU A 233 6.01 -8.03 -9.81
C LEU A 233 5.13 -7.16 -8.91
N VAL A 234 5.78 -6.34 -8.12
CA VAL A 234 5.19 -5.15 -7.49
C VAL A 234 5.75 -3.92 -8.19
N GLY A 235 4.92 -3.23 -8.95
CA GLY A 235 5.29 -2.02 -9.69
C GLY A 235 4.69 -0.75 -9.07
N LEU A 236 5.36 0.37 -9.28
CA LEU A 236 4.85 1.71 -8.95
C LEU A 236 4.99 2.59 -10.19
N THR A 237 3.88 3.17 -10.64
CA THR A 237 3.85 4.08 -11.80
C THR A 237 2.75 5.12 -11.64
N THR A 238 2.57 5.96 -12.67
CA THR A 238 1.51 6.99 -12.71
C THR A 238 0.43 6.64 -13.72
N LEU A 239 -0.82 6.70 -13.28
CA LEU A 239 -2.02 6.57 -14.11
C LEU A 239 -2.92 7.81 -13.91
N ALA A 240 -3.27 8.50 -15.00
CA ALA A 240 -4.10 9.71 -14.95
C ALA A 240 -3.64 10.73 -13.89
N GLY A 241 -2.32 10.96 -13.78
CA GLY A 241 -1.72 11.93 -12.85
C GLY A 241 -1.63 11.46 -11.38
N ARG A 242 -1.96 10.19 -11.08
CA ARG A 242 -1.87 9.64 -9.72
C ARG A 242 -0.98 8.40 -9.69
N ARG A 243 -0.15 8.28 -8.65
CA ARG A 243 0.65 7.07 -8.45
C ARG A 243 -0.26 5.86 -8.17
N VAL A 244 0.01 4.77 -8.85
CA VAL A 244 -0.67 3.49 -8.67
C VAL A 244 0.34 2.38 -8.42
N ILE A 245 -0.05 1.45 -7.55
CA ILE A 245 0.70 0.22 -7.29
C ILE A 245 0.06 -0.88 -8.12
N THR A 246 0.89 -1.59 -8.90
CA THR A 246 0.52 -2.81 -9.61
C THR A 246 1.09 -4.01 -8.88
N VAL A 247 0.31 -5.05 -8.71
CA VAL A 247 0.78 -6.35 -8.23
C VAL A 247 0.28 -7.42 -9.18
N VAL A 248 1.19 -8.23 -9.69
CA VAL A 248 0.90 -9.45 -10.47
C VAL A 248 1.69 -10.60 -9.85
N ILE A 249 1.05 -11.75 -9.65
CA ILE A 249 1.61 -12.93 -8.95
C ILE A 249 1.36 -14.18 -9.77
N GLY A 250 2.39 -14.99 -9.92
CA GLY A 250 2.25 -16.33 -10.46
C GLY A 250 2.09 -16.35 -11.97
N ASN A 251 3.02 -15.72 -12.71
CA ASN A 251 3.14 -15.89 -14.15
C ASN A 251 4.23 -16.93 -14.43
N SER A 252 3.84 -18.06 -15.01
CA SER A 252 4.75 -19.19 -15.35
C SER A 252 5.04 -19.30 -16.84
N LEU A 253 4.44 -18.46 -17.69
CA LEU A 253 4.54 -18.61 -19.16
C LEU A 253 5.86 -18.08 -19.70
N SER A 254 6.38 -16.99 -19.13
CA SER A 254 7.68 -16.42 -19.51
C SER A 254 8.20 -15.48 -18.43
N THR A 255 9.51 -15.22 -18.42
CA THR A 255 10.14 -14.23 -17.55
C THR A 255 9.63 -12.82 -17.80
N ASP A 256 9.15 -12.52 -19.02
CA ASP A 256 8.59 -11.22 -19.43
C ASP A 256 7.10 -11.10 -19.17
N GLY A 257 6.43 -12.21 -18.92
CA GLY A 257 4.97 -12.27 -18.79
C GLY A 257 4.40 -11.39 -17.68
N ILE A 258 5.11 -11.20 -16.56
CA ILE A 258 4.70 -10.28 -15.49
C ILE A 258 4.73 -8.82 -15.94
N PHE A 259 5.64 -8.46 -16.84
CA PHE A 259 5.72 -7.12 -17.39
C PHE A 259 4.60 -6.88 -18.41
N ASP A 260 4.32 -7.87 -19.27
CA ASP A 260 3.20 -7.85 -20.23
C ASP A 260 1.86 -7.73 -19.51
N ASP A 261 1.64 -8.53 -18.48
CA ASP A 261 0.42 -8.52 -17.68
C ASP A 261 0.24 -7.18 -16.96
N THR A 262 1.33 -6.62 -16.42
CA THR A 262 1.32 -5.31 -15.77
C THR A 262 0.89 -4.20 -16.73
N ILE A 263 1.46 -4.17 -17.94
CA ILE A 263 1.13 -3.17 -18.95
C ILE A 263 -0.31 -3.37 -19.46
N THR A 264 -0.74 -4.61 -19.68
CA THR A 264 -2.11 -4.95 -20.09
C THR A 264 -3.12 -4.42 -19.06
N MET A 265 -2.88 -4.67 -17.77
CA MET A 265 -3.72 -4.20 -16.68
C MET A 265 -3.78 -2.66 -16.60
N LEU A 266 -2.64 -1.98 -16.81
CA LEU A 266 -2.57 -0.51 -16.82
C LEU A 266 -3.32 0.07 -18.03
N ASN A 267 -3.15 -0.50 -19.22
CA ASN A 267 -3.85 -0.06 -20.44
C ASN A 267 -5.37 -0.25 -20.32
N GLU A 268 -5.80 -1.37 -19.76
CA GLU A 268 -7.21 -1.63 -19.50
C GLU A 268 -7.77 -0.60 -18.48
N ALA A 269 -7.07 -0.34 -17.39
CA ALA A 269 -7.48 0.67 -16.43
C ALA A 269 -7.50 2.09 -17.05
N LYS A 270 -6.47 2.46 -17.83
CA LYS A 270 -6.38 3.75 -18.52
C LYS A 270 -7.58 4.00 -19.44
N SER A 271 -8.10 2.97 -20.10
CA SER A 271 -9.27 3.08 -20.96
C SER A 271 -10.57 3.29 -20.18
N LYS A 272 -10.67 2.77 -18.95
CA LYS A 272 -11.92 2.67 -18.18
C LYS A 272 -12.07 3.71 -17.05
N VAL A 273 -10.96 4.24 -16.50
CA VAL A 273 -11.01 5.14 -15.35
C VAL A 273 -10.51 6.55 -15.63
N GLN A 274 -10.98 7.49 -14.85
CA GLN A 274 -10.52 8.87 -14.77
C GLN A 274 -10.52 9.33 -13.30
N VAL A 275 -9.91 10.48 -13.03
CA VAL A 275 -9.91 11.07 -11.69
C VAL A 275 -11.08 12.04 -11.56
N ALA A 276 -11.86 11.91 -10.50
CA ALA A 276 -12.89 12.88 -10.12
C ALA A 276 -12.55 13.56 -8.80
N THR A 277 -12.99 14.80 -8.66
CA THR A 277 -12.81 15.62 -7.46
C THR A 277 -14.16 16.00 -6.90
N LEU A 278 -14.37 15.75 -5.61
CA LEU A 278 -15.41 16.35 -4.81
C LEU A 278 -14.85 17.67 -4.27
N ALA A 279 -15.33 18.79 -4.79
CA ALA A 279 -14.82 20.11 -4.42
C ALA A 279 -15.22 20.51 -2.98
N ALA A 280 -14.43 21.38 -2.36
CA ALA A 280 -14.82 22.07 -1.14
C ALA A 280 -16.08 22.90 -1.40
N GLY A 281 -16.98 23.02 -0.41
CA GLY A 281 -18.24 23.74 -0.55
C GLY A 281 -19.36 22.94 -1.26
N THR A 282 -19.09 21.71 -1.71
CA THR A 282 -20.13 20.86 -2.33
C THR A 282 -21.24 20.59 -1.32
N ARG A 283 -22.48 20.90 -1.71
CA ARG A 283 -23.67 20.59 -0.91
C ARG A 283 -23.90 19.08 -0.89
N VAL A 284 -23.93 18.50 0.31
CA VAL A 284 -24.07 17.05 0.49
C VAL A 284 -25.52 16.71 0.84
N ARG A 285 -26.09 17.40 1.82
CA ARG A 285 -27.46 17.22 2.31
C ARG A 285 -27.91 18.45 3.09
N SER A 286 -29.14 18.42 3.52
CA SER A 286 -29.69 19.42 4.46
C SER A 286 -30.18 18.73 5.72
N THR A 287 -30.11 19.41 6.86
CA THR A 287 -30.54 18.89 8.17
C THR A 287 -31.42 19.91 8.89
N VAL A 288 -32.28 19.43 9.77
CA VAL A 288 -33.04 20.26 10.68
C VAL A 288 -32.14 20.69 11.83
N VAL A 289 -32.29 21.92 12.28
CA VAL A 289 -31.57 22.48 13.44
C VAL A 289 -32.60 22.94 14.46
N LYS A 290 -32.55 22.35 15.67
CA LYS A 290 -33.48 22.68 16.75
C LYS A 290 -33.26 24.15 17.16
N TYR A 291 -34.31 24.85 17.45
CA TYR A 291 -34.36 26.29 17.80
C TYR A 291 -33.84 27.25 16.73
N ALA A 292 -33.65 26.81 15.50
CA ALA A 292 -33.39 27.73 14.40
C ALA A 292 -34.65 28.51 13.98
N PRO A 293 -34.51 29.74 13.43
CA PRO A 293 -35.66 30.58 13.05
C PRO A 293 -36.60 29.92 12.04
N GLN A 294 -36.03 29.22 11.09
CA GLN A 294 -36.78 28.52 10.05
C GLN A 294 -36.94 27.03 10.40
N THR A 295 -38.10 26.46 10.12
CA THR A 295 -38.34 25.02 10.18
C THR A 295 -37.74 24.27 8.99
N THR A 296 -37.19 24.98 8.01
CA THR A 296 -36.56 24.45 6.82
C THR A 296 -35.20 23.79 7.13
N LYS A 297 -34.83 22.85 6.29
CA LYS A 297 -33.54 22.15 6.42
C LYS A 297 -32.37 23.04 5.98
N TYR A 298 -31.37 23.16 6.83
CA TYR A 298 -30.15 23.91 6.59
C TYR A 298 -29.11 23.08 5.80
N PRO A 299 -28.46 23.66 4.76
CA PRO A 299 -27.52 22.93 3.94
C PRO A 299 -26.20 22.66 4.68
N LEU A 300 -25.72 21.43 4.58
CA LEU A 300 -24.38 21.01 4.96
C LEU A 300 -23.51 20.89 3.73
N VAL A 301 -22.29 21.43 3.81
CA VAL A 301 -21.32 21.44 2.73
C VAL A 301 -20.02 20.76 3.17
N THR A 302 -19.22 20.33 2.20
CA THR A 302 -17.88 19.77 2.45
C THR A 302 -16.91 20.88 2.85
N LYS A 303 -16.09 20.64 3.87
CA LYS A 303 -14.89 21.42 4.17
C LYS A 303 -13.67 20.64 3.70
N GLY A 304 -13.02 21.13 2.64
CA GLY A 304 -11.94 20.43 1.92
C GLY A 304 -12.44 19.65 0.71
N ALA A 305 -11.51 19.33 -0.17
CA ALA A 305 -11.72 18.53 -1.36
C ALA A 305 -11.26 17.10 -1.17
N ALA A 306 -11.79 16.18 -1.99
CA ALA A 306 -11.34 14.79 -2.05
C ALA A 306 -11.31 14.30 -3.49
N THR A 307 -10.35 13.43 -3.81
CA THR A 307 -10.18 12.85 -5.15
C THR A 307 -10.15 11.33 -5.09
N LEU A 308 -10.84 10.69 -6.02
CA LEU A 308 -10.81 9.25 -6.25
C LEU A 308 -10.82 8.97 -7.75
N PHE A 309 -10.43 7.75 -8.12
CA PHE A 309 -10.73 7.26 -9.45
C PHE A 309 -12.22 6.94 -9.58
N VAL A 310 -12.80 7.26 -10.73
CA VAL A 310 -14.16 6.92 -11.13
C VAL A 310 -14.14 6.30 -12.52
N GLN A 311 -15.25 5.72 -12.98
CA GLN A 311 -15.38 5.28 -14.35
C GLN A 311 -15.47 6.46 -15.31
N LYS A 312 -15.00 6.29 -16.55
CA LYS A 312 -15.21 7.26 -17.63
C LYS A 312 -16.66 7.31 -18.10
N SER A 313 -17.41 6.23 -17.88
CA SER A 313 -18.83 6.13 -18.20
C SER A 313 -19.59 5.52 -17.02
N GLY A 314 -20.86 5.85 -16.84
CA GLY A 314 -21.68 5.37 -15.71
C GLY A 314 -21.38 6.12 -14.41
N ALA A 315 -20.73 5.47 -13.45
CA ALA A 315 -20.40 6.05 -12.13
C ALA A 315 -19.24 7.04 -12.21
N THR A 316 -19.49 8.25 -12.66
CA THR A 316 -18.49 9.29 -13.00
C THR A 316 -18.27 10.34 -11.92
N HIS A 317 -19.02 10.34 -10.83
CA HIS A 317 -18.93 11.36 -9.79
C HIS A 317 -18.78 10.79 -8.38
N LEU A 318 -18.36 11.65 -7.45
CA LEU A 318 -18.17 11.32 -6.06
C LEU A 318 -19.36 11.75 -5.21
N THR A 319 -19.63 10.99 -4.16
CA THR A 319 -20.65 11.30 -3.16
C THR A 319 -20.11 11.10 -1.75
N VAL A 320 -20.81 11.64 -0.77
CA VAL A 320 -20.49 11.45 0.66
C VAL A 320 -21.43 10.41 1.26
N ALA A 321 -20.85 9.37 1.84
CA ALA A 321 -21.59 8.28 2.45
C ALA A 321 -22.08 8.70 3.85
N THR A 322 -23.23 9.35 3.93
CA THR A 322 -23.83 9.65 5.23
C THR A 322 -25.23 9.05 5.35
N LYS A 323 -25.44 8.23 6.36
CA LYS A 323 -26.75 7.69 6.74
C LYS A 323 -27.27 8.29 8.05
N ARG A 324 -26.45 9.06 8.78
CA ARG A 324 -26.79 9.61 10.10
C ARG A 324 -27.76 10.76 10.01
N GLN A 325 -28.69 10.83 10.91
CA GLN A 325 -29.41 12.05 11.24
C GLN A 325 -28.57 12.86 12.23
N PHE A 326 -28.43 14.15 11.98
CA PHE A 326 -27.67 15.03 12.85
C PHE A 326 -28.63 15.78 13.76
N LYS A 327 -28.42 15.66 15.07
CA LYS A 327 -29.16 16.45 16.08
C LYS A 327 -28.37 17.74 16.33
N LEU A 328 -28.71 18.81 15.61
CA LEU A 328 -28.07 20.11 15.75
C LEU A 328 -28.99 21.05 16.50
N VAL A 329 -28.41 21.95 17.29
CA VAL A 329 -29.10 22.95 18.09
C VAL A 329 -28.49 24.31 17.79
N ALA A 330 -29.33 25.30 17.49
CA ALA A 330 -28.91 26.71 17.34
C ALA A 330 -28.55 27.33 18.71
N PRO A 331 -27.64 28.34 18.76
CA PRO A 331 -27.02 28.98 17.63
C PRO A 331 -25.80 28.22 17.10
N LEU A 332 -25.55 28.29 15.81
CA LEU A 332 -24.39 27.66 15.19
C LEU A 332 -23.64 28.69 14.32
N LYS A 333 -22.32 28.71 14.40
CA LYS A 333 -21.47 29.55 13.54
C LYS A 333 -21.41 28.95 12.13
N GLN A 334 -21.13 29.80 11.12
CA GLN A 334 -20.72 29.32 9.80
C GLN A 334 -19.48 28.44 9.91
N GLY A 335 -19.46 27.33 9.19
CA GLY A 335 -18.34 26.37 9.24
C GLY A 335 -18.33 25.48 10.49
N HIS A 336 -19.40 25.46 11.31
CA HIS A 336 -19.52 24.56 12.44
C HIS A 336 -19.41 23.10 11.98
N LEU A 337 -18.46 22.34 12.58
CA LEU A 337 -18.22 20.94 12.24
C LEU A 337 -19.38 20.06 12.72
N VAL A 338 -20.02 19.37 11.77
CA VAL A 338 -21.15 18.47 12.04
C VAL A 338 -20.72 17.01 12.07
N ALA A 339 -19.88 16.60 11.11
CA ALA A 339 -19.41 15.23 11.02
C ALA A 339 -18.14 15.14 10.15
N THR A 340 -17.48 14.00 10.22
CA THR A 340 -16.47 13.57 9.25
C THR A 340 -16.98 12.31 8.58
N GLU A 341 -17.11 12.35 7.26
CA GLU A 341 -17.76 11.29 6.48
C GLU A 341 -16.87 10.83 5.32
N SER A 342 -17.01 9.54 4.96
CA SER A 342 -16.23 8.93 3.87
C SER A 342 -16.75 9.37 2.51
N VAL A 343 -15.82 9.60 1.58
CA VAL A 343 -16.12 9.86 0.17
C VAL A 343 -16.16 8.52 -0.59
N ARG A 344 -17.13 8.36 -1.48
CA ARG A 344 -17.35 7.16 -2.28
C ARG A 344 -17.67 7.51 -3.72
N VAL A 345 -17.49 6.55 -4.61
CA VAL A 345 -17.95 6.63 -6.00
C VAL A 345 -19.46 6.37 -6.02
N ALA A 346 -20.22 7.33 -6.54
CA ALA A 346 -21.67 7.21 -6.61
C ALA A 346 -22.08 6.07 -7.56
N GLY A 347 -23.04 5.25 -7.10
CA GLY A 347 -23.57 4.14 -7.93
C GLY A 347 -22.61 2.96 -8.15
N ASN A 348 -21.37 3.00 -7.61
CA ASN A 348 -20.41 1.91 -7.77
C ASN A 348 -19.69 1.57 -6.46
N GLN A 349 -20.23 0.61 -5.72
CA GLN A 349 -19.63 0.15 -4.46
C GLN A 349 -18.26 -0.52 -4.66
N LYS A 350 -18.05 -1.24 -5.78
CA LYS A 350 -16.78 -1.93 -6.08
C LYS A 350 -15.61 -0.95 -6.27
N LEU A 351 -15.85 0.22 -6.88
CA LEU A 351 -14.83 1.29 -6.96
C LEU A 351 -14.63 2.06 -5.65
N SER A 352 -15.48 1.84 -4.67
CA SER A 352 -15.29 2.35 -3.31
C SER A 352 -14.55 1.36 -2.39
N ASP A 353 -14.09 0.24 -2.95
CA ASP A 353 -13.25 -0.74 -2.26
C ASP A 353 -11.81 -0.25 -2.13
N SER A 354 -11.14 -0.62 -1.04
CA SER A 354 -9.76 -0.24 -0.75
C SER A 354 -9.03 -1.35 0.01
N ILE A 355 -7.75 -1.50 -0.29
CA ILE A 355 -6.83 -2.35 0.48
C ILE A 355 -6.52 -1.77 1.87
N ASP A 356 -6.80 -0.49 2.09
CA ASP A 356 -6.57 0.23 3.35
C ASP A 356 -7.69 1.23 3.61
N GLN A 357 -8.77 0.78 4.23
CA GLN A 357 -9.95 1.60 4.50
C GLN A 357 -9.64 2.86 5.34
N ALA A 358 -8.57 2.82 6.14
CA ALA A 358 -8.15 3.96 6.95
C ALA A 358 -7.69 5.16 6.09
N THR A 359 -7.20 4.90 4.88
CA THR A 359 -6.68 5.91 3.96
C THR A 359 -7.68 6.38 2.90
N MET A 360 -8.86 5.78 2.84
CA MET A 360 -9.95 6.29 2.00
C MET A 360 -10.30 7.72 2.40
N PRO A 361 -10.50 8.62 1.43
CA PRO A 361 -10.68 10.04 1.74
C PRO A 361 -11.96 10.27 2.54
N LYS A 362 -11.83 11.12 3.55
CA LYS A 362 -12.93 11.63 4.36
C LYS A 362 -13.01 13.14 4.23
N VAL A 363 -14.22 13.67 4.24
CA VAL A 363 -14.47 15.11 4.25
C VAL A 363 -15.23 15.52 5.51
N LYS A 364 -14.91 16.70 6.01
CA LYS A 364 -15.68 17.30 7.10
C LYS A 364 -16.94 17.91 6.52
N LEU A 365 -18.10 17.63 7.12
CA LEU A 365 -19.36 18.31 6.83
C LEU A 365 -19.52 19.47 7.80
N VAL A 366 -19.80 20.65 7.27
CA VAL A 366 -19.94 21.87 8.04
C VAL A 366 -21.22 22.62 7.65
N THR A 367 -21.72 23.47 8.54
CA THR A 367 -22.81 24.40 8.23
C THR A 367 -22.38 25.41 7.17
N LYS A 368 -23.18 25.60 6.11
CA LYS A 368 -22.90 26.57 5.04
C LYS A 368 -22.98 28.02 5.52
N HIS A 369 -23.91 28.31 6.42
CA HIS A 369 -24.15 29.65 6.97
C HIS A 369 -24.21 29.57 8.51
N ALA A 370 -24.07 30.70 9.18
CA ALA A 370 -24.42 30.82 10.58
C ALA A 370 -25.93 30.62 10.76
N ILE A 371 -26.32 30.01 11.86
CA ILE A 371 -27.72 29.72 12.19
C ILE A 371 -28.00 30.35 13.55
N ALA A 372 -28.82 31.40 13.57
CA ALA A 372 -29.23 32.03 14.80
C ALA A 372 -30.21 31.16 15.59
N GLU A 373 -30.34 31.45 16.88
CA GLU A 373 -31.37 30.83 17.73
C GLU A 373 -32.63 31.73 17.72
N VAL A 374 -33.79 31.11 17.83
CA VAL A 374 -35.05 31.83 18.03
C VAL A 374 -35.09 32.49 19.42
N ALA A 375 -35.93 33.55 19.60
CA ALA A 375 -36.15 34.20 20.88
C ALA A 375 -36.69 33.22 21.95
N LEU A 376 -36.37 33.46 23.21
CA LEU A 376 -36.74 32.59 24.35
C LEU A 376 -38.25 32.22 24.40
N PRO A 377 -39.22 33.09 24.15
CA PRO A 377 -40.64 32.74 24.15
C PRO A 377 -40.99 31.67 23.10
N VAL A 378 -40.38 31.78 21.88
CA VAL A 378 -40.59 30.81 20.79
C VAL A 378 -39.94 29.46 21.13
N ARG A 379 -38.80 29.50 21.77
CA ARG A 379 -38.08 28.29 22.24
C ARG A 379 -38.94 27.56 23.30
N TRP A 380 -39.46 28.27 24.26
CA TRP A 380 -40.35 27.70 25.30
C TRP A 380 -41.59 27.07 24.67
N TYR A 381 -42.29 27.78 23.78
CA TYR A 381 -43.47 27.26 23.07
C TYR A 381 -43.15 25.98 22.31
N ARG A 382 -42.05 25.92 21.56
CA ARG A 382 -41.64 24.70 20.83
C ARG A 382 -41.34 23.53 21.75
N ASN A 383 -40.75 23.75 22.93
CA ASN A 383 -40.50 22.68 23.91
C ASN A 383 -41.81 22.14 24.49
N VAL A 384 -42.77 23.00 24.79
CA VAL A 384 -44.09 22.60 25.26
C VAL A 384 -44.82 21.76 24.21
N MET A 385 -44.81 22.18 22.95
CA MET A 385 -45.44 21.44 21.85
C MET A 385 -44.75 20.08 21.57
N GLU A 386 -43.42 19.99 21.66
CA GLU A 386 -42.69 18.71 21.57
C GLU A 386 -43.10 17.77 22.74
N TRP A 387 -43.21 18.32 23.95
CA TRP A 387 -43.61 17.53 25.11
C TRP A 387 -45.03 16.97 24.94
N ILE A 388 -45.97 17.82 24.52
CA ILE A 388 -47.35 17.43 24.22
C ILE A 388 -47.40 16.30 23.18
N SER A 389 -46.66 16.46 22.05
CA SER A 389 -46.60 15.49 20.97
C SER A 389 -45.93 14.16 21.34
N ALA A 390 -45.14 14.13 22.41
CA ALA A 390 -44.46 12.92 22.88
C ALA A 390 -45.26 12.16 23.94
N HIS A 391 -46.33 12.76 24.51
CA HIS A 391 -47.11 12.22 25.62
C HIS A 391 -48.62 12.08 25.32
N LEU A 392 -49.03 12.51 24.15
CA LEU A 392 -50.32 12.25 23.52
C LEU A 392 -50.14 11.41 22.25
#